data_e25cc62418643efe7180cd90ea3ec266
#
_entry.id   e25cc62418643efe7180cd90ea3ec266
#
_cell.length_a   1.000
_cell.length_b   1.000
_cell.length_c   1.000
_cell.angle_alpha   90.00
_cell.angle_beta   90.00
_cell.angle_gamma   90.00
#
_symmetry.space_group_name_H-M   'P 1'
#
loop_
_entity.id
_entity.type
_entity.pdbx_description
1 polymer ?
#
loop_
_entity_poly.entity_id
_entity_poly.type
_entity_poly.pdbx_seq_one_letter_code
_entity_poly.pdbx_strand_id
1 'polypeptide(L)'
;MNEKNDDDKLAVQSLYNYVSLFNEKNKDKILDCLHFPHMAQSENNEPVIYNNKEEIWSYLSFLYKKLETEENWNHSTLDKAEIIHSSKNAVQCSVEFNRRDKNKKSYAKAVGIFTSTKKNGKWGLQLR
;
A
#
# COMPACT_ATOMS: atom_id res chain seq x y z
N MET A 1 27.14 7.27 -5.85
CA MET A 1 25.71 6.95 -5.92
C MET A 1 24.91 8.24 -5.72
N ASN A 2 23.93 8.54 -6.55
CA ASN A 2 23.21 9.78 -6.38
C ASN A 2 21.99 9.61 -5.46
N GLU A 3 21.57 10.70 -4.85
CA GLU A 3 20.45 10.71 -3.89
C GLU A 3 19.15 10.18 -4.53
N LYS A 4 18.96 10.44 -5.82
CA LYS A 4 17.76 9.99 -6.52
C LYS A 4 17.62 8.47 -6.53
N ASN A 5 18.71 7.74 -6.77
CA ASN A 5 18.66 6.28 -6.77
C ASN A 5 18.36 5.74 -5.38
N ASP A 6 18.92 6.36 -4.34
CA ASP A 6 18.64 5.95 -2.98
C ASP A 6 17.21 6.26 -2.58
N ASP A 7 16.70 7.44 -2.96
CA ASP A 7 15.31 7.82 -2.73
C ASP A 7 14.35 6.88 -3.47
N ASP A 8 14.66 6.54 -4.72
CA ASP A 8 13.83 5.61 -5.50
C ASP A 8 13.72 4.26 -4.79
N LYS A 9 14.84 3.74 -4.28
CA LYS A 9 14.84 2.47 -3.54
C LYS A 9 14.01 2.55 -2.27
N LEU A 10 14.15 3.64 -1.51
CA LEU A 10 13.38 3.84 -0.29
C LEU A 10 11.89 3.99 -0.59
N ALA A 11 11.55 4.70 -1.66
CA ALA A 11 10.17 4.87 -2.07
C ALA A 11 9.53 3.51 -2.42
N VAL A 12 10.21 2.70 -3.22
CA VAL A 12 9.73 1.36 -3.57
C VAL A 12 9.63 0.48 -2.32
N GLN A 13 10.64 0.55 -1.45
CA GLN A 13 10.63 -0.22 -0.20
C GLN A 13 9.42 0.12 0.66
N SER A 14 9.00 1.40 0.68
CA SER A 14 7.82 1.81 1.45
C SER A 14 6.55 1.10 1.00
N LEU A 15 6.46 0.75 -0.28
CA LEU A 15 5.31 0.02 -0.81
C LEU A 15 5.31 -1.44 -0.33
N TYR A 16 6.47 -2.08 -0.34
CA TYR A 16 6.61 -3.44 0.21
C TYR A 16 6.35 -3.45 1.71
N ASN A 17 6.83 -2.43 2.42
CA ASN A 17 6.60 -2.30 3.86
C ASN A 17 5.11 -2.20 4.17
N TYR A 18 4.36 -1.44 3.38
CA TYR A 18 2.91 -1.33 3.58
C TYR A 18 2.24 -2.70 3.52
N VAL A 19 2.54 -3.49 2.49
CA VAL A 19 1.91 -4.81 2.33
C VAL A 19 2.33 -5.74 3.47
N SER A 20 3.60 -5.72 3.85
CA SER A 20 4.10 -6.53 4.96
C SER A 20 3.40 -6.16 6.28
N LEU A 21 3.29 -4.86 6.56
CA LEU A 21 2.62 -4.38 7.78
C LEU A 21 1.12 -4.63 7.74
N PHE A 22 0.52 -4.58 6.55
CA PHE A 22 -0.87 -4.95 6.38
C PHE A 22 -1.09 -6.41 6.83
N ASN A 23 -0.20 -7.31 6.43
CA ASN A 23 -0.30 -8.72 6.81
C ASN A 23 -0.14 -8.93 8.32
N GLU A 24 0.67 -8.12 8.97
CA GLU A 24 0.86 -8.21 10.42
C GLU A 24 -0.34 -7.71 11.23
N LYS A 25 -1.21 -6.94 10.62
CA LYS A 25 -2.39 -6.32 11.27
C LYS A 25 -2.01 -5.43 12.45
N ASN A 26 -0.81 -4.88 12.43
CA ASN A 26 -0.36 -3.98 13.48
C ASN A 26 -0.83 -2.56 13.19
N LYS A 27 -1.85 -2.13 13.92
CA LYS A 27 -2.50 -0.83 13.70
C LYS A 27 -1.51 0.33 13.67
N ASP A 28 -0.70 0.45 14.71
CA ASP A 28 0.19 1.61 14.84
C ASP A 28 1.25 1.66 13.74
N LYS A 29 1.83 0.51 13.42
CA LYS A 29 2.87 0.42 12.40
C LYS A 29 2.32 0.70 11.00
N ILE A 30 1.15 0.13 10.66
CA ILE A 30 0.59 0.34 9.33
C ILE A 30 0.16 1.80 9.15
N LEU A 31 -0.42 2.41 10.17
CA LEU A 31 -0.82 3.81 10.07
C LEU A 31 0.38 4.74 9.98
N ASP A 32 1.49 4.37 10.59
CA ASP A 32 2.72 5.16 10.54
C ASP A 32 3.41 5.10 9.18
N CYS A 33 3.14 4.08 8.37
CA CYS A 33 3.73 3.97 7.03
C CYS A 33 2.89 4.65 5.94
N LEU A 34 1.78 5.28 6.30
CA LEU A 34 0.90 5.96 5.36
C LEU A 34 1.07 7.47 5.47
N HIS A 35 0.90 8.16 4.34
CA HIS A 35 0.89 9.62 4.31
C HIS A 35 -0.52 10.14 4.06
N PHE A 36 -0.82 11.31 4.59
CA PHE A 36 -2.16 11.90 4.57
C PHE A 36 -2.14 13.28 3.91
N PRO A 37 -3.22 13.71 3.26
CA PRO A 37 -4.42 12.91 3.01
C PRO A 37 -4.07 11.69 2.15
N HIS A 38 -4.66 10.55 2.48
CA HIS A 38 -4.45 9.29 1.77
C HIS A 38 -5.61 9.07 0.82
N MET A 39 -5.33 8.75 -0.42
CA MET A 39 -6.36 8.56 -1.44
C MET A 39 -6.30 7.15 -2.01
N ALA A 40 -7.47 6.55 -2.19
CA ALA A 40 -7.61 5.25 -2.81
C ALA A 40 -8.65 5.30 -3.90
N GLN A 41 -8.35 4.68 -5.03
CA GLN A 41 -9.31 4.51 -6.11
C GLN A 41 -9.27 3.07 -6.58
N SER A 42 -10.39 2.36 -6.46
CA SER A 42 -10.53 1.05 -7.04
C SER A 42 -11.28 1.16 -8.36
N GLU A 43 -11.19 0.09 -9.15
CA GLU A 43 -11.72 0.05 -10.51
C GLU A 43 -13.20 0.44 -10.61
N ASN A 44 -14.00 0.01 -9.64
CA ASN A 44 -15.47 0.16 -9.70
C ASN A 44 -16.02 1.17 -8.71
N ASN A 45 -15.17 1.93 -8.02
CA ASN A 45 -15.62 2.85 -6.97
C ASN A 45 -15.11 4.26 -7.21
N GLU A 46 -15.84 5.23 -6.66
CA GLU A 46 -15.37 6.60 -6.63
C GLU A 46 -14.12 6.71 -5.78
N PRO A 47 -13.20 7.63 -6.09
CA PRO A 47 -12.04 7.87 -5.24
C PRO A 47 -12.46 8.21 -3.82
N VAL A 48 -11.76 7.64 -2.85
CA VAL A 48 -12.02 7.89 -1.43
C VAL A 48 -10.80 8.57 -0.82
N ILE A 49 -11.04 9.65 -0.06
CA ILE A 49 -10.00 10.37 0.62
C ILE A 49 -10.12 10.11 2.12
N TYR A 50 -8.99 9.71 2.71
CA TYR A 50 -8.88 9.51 4.16
C TYR A 50 -7.97 10.62 4.69
N ASN A 51 -8.51 11.51 5.50
CA ASN A 51 -7.78 12.70 5.94
C ASN A 51 -6.83 12.43 7.11
N ASN A 52 -7.08 11.37 7.85
CA ASN A 52 -6.30 11.06 9.05
C ASN A 52 -6.28 9.56 9.32
N LYS A 53 -5.54 9.18 10.36
CA LYS A 53 -5.35 7.78 10.74
C LYS A 53 -6.67 7.10 11.12
N GLU A 54 -7.54 7.79 11.81
CA GLU A 54 -8.81 7.23 12.26
C GLU A 54 -9.71 6.86 11.09
N GLU A 55 -9.76 7.73 10.08
CA GLU A 55 -10.60 7.47 8.90
C GLU A 55 -10.15 6.23 8.15
N ILE A 56 -8.84 6.10 7.90
CA ILE A 56 -8.37 4.93 7.16
C ILE A 56 -8.41 3.67 8.02
N TRP A 57 -8.19 3.79 9.33
CA TRP A 57 -8.27 2.61 10.19
C TRP A 57 -9.67 2.03 10.25
N SER A 58 -10.68 2.88 10.23
CA SER A 58 -12.07 2.44 10.15
C SER A 58 -12.29 1.57 8.90
N TYR A 59 -11.76 2.01 7.76
CA TYR A 59 -11.83 1.24 6.52
C TYR A 59 -11.02 -0.07 6.60
N LEU A 60 -9.77 0.00 7.09
CA LEU A 60 -8.90 -1.18 7.17
C LEU A 60 -9.47 -2.23 8.10
N SER A 61 -10.06 -1.83 9.23
CA SER A 61 -10.71 -2.75 10.15
C SER A 61 -11.85 -3.50 9.48
N PHE A 62 -12.68 -2.78 8.73
CA PHE A 62 -13.76 -3.37 7.94
C PHE A 62 -13.20 -4.33 6.89
N LEU A 63 -12.15 -3.92 6.20
CA LEU A 63 -11.53 -4.74 5.16
C LEU A 63 -10.97 -6.04 5.72
N TYR A 64 -10.24 -5.98 6.85
CA TYR A 64 -9.71 -7.20 7.49
C TYR A 64 -10.83 -8.18 7.82
N LYS A 65 -11.92 -7.69 8.40
CA LYS A 65 -13.05 -8.54 8.75
C LYS A 65 -13.63 -9.21 7.51
N LYS A 66 -13.83 -8.44 6.45
CA LYS A 66 -14.34 -8.96 5.19
C LYS A 66 -13.41 -10.02 4.59
N LEU A 67 -12.13 -9.73 4.52
CA LEU A 67 -11.13 -10.65 3.96
C LEU A 67 -11.10 -11.97 4.73
N GLU A 68 -11.15 -11.92 6.05
CA GLU A 68 -11.04 -13.11 6.89
C GLU A 68 -12.32 -13.94 6.93
N THR A 69 -13.49 -13.29 6.90
CA THR A 69 -14.77 -14.01 7.02
C THR A 69 -15.36 -14.40 5.67
N GLU A 70 -15.10 -13.66 4.61
CA GLU A 70 -15.72 -13.88 3.31
C GLU A 70 -14.79 -14.45 2.24
N GLU A 71 -13.47 -14.26 2.39
CA GLU A 71 -12.54 -14.58 1.31
C GLU A 71 -11.48 -15.64 1.65
N ASN A 72 -11.43 -16.15 2.87
CA ASN A 72 -10.38 -17.07 3.29
C ASN A 72 -8.96 -16.49 3.13
N TRP A 73 -8.86 -15.17 3.26
CA TRP A 73 -7.59 -14.48 3.13
C TRP A 73 -6.66 -14.82 4.31
N ASN A 74 -5.41 -15.11 4.00
CA ASN A 74 -4.36 -15.29 4.99
C ASN A 74 -3.36 -14.13 4.94
N HIS A 75 -2.90 -13.79 3.73
CA HIS A 75 -1.95 -12.70 3.54
C HIS A 75 -1.98 -12.21 2.10
N SER A 76 -1.36 -11.05 1.87
CA SER A 76 -1.18 -10.51 0.55
C SER A 76 0.31 -10.42 0.22
N THR A 77 0.64 -10.47 -1.07
CA THR A 77 2.02 -10.28 -1.52
C THR A 77 2.06 -9.19 -2.57
N LEU A 78 3.08 -8.34 -2.49
CA LEU A 78 3.36 -7.37 -3.56
C LEU A 78 4.38 -8.04 -4.48
N ASP A 79 3.91 -8.49 -5.64
CA ASP A 79 4.72 -9.31 -6.54
C ASP A 79 5.46 -8.49 -7.58
N LYS A 80 5.03 -7.25 -7.81
CA LYS A 80 5.69 -6.35 -8.75
C LYS A 80 5.49 -4.91 -8.30
N ALA A 81 6.57 -4.15 -8.32
CA ALA A 81 6.52 -2.70 -8.12
C ALA A 81 7.58 -2.09 -9.03
N GLU A 82 7.13 -1.60 -10.18
CA GLU A 82 7.99 -1.06 -11.22
C GLU A 82 7.80 0.46 -11.30
N ILE A 83 8.89 1.21 -11.17
CA ILE A 83 8.84 2.68 -11.22
C ILE A 83 8.42 3.11 -12.63
N ILE A 84 7.37 3.91 -12.71
CA ILE A 84 6.91 4.51 -13.98
C ILE A 84 7.15 6.01 -14.00
N HIS A 85 7.33 6.63 -12.84
CA HIS A 85 7.67 8.04 -12.74
C HIS A 85 8.33 8.31 -11.39
N SER A 86 9.37 9.12 -11.41
CA SER A 86 10.11 9.49 -10.21
C SER A 86 10.38 10.98 -10.20
N SER A 87 10.08 11.62 -9.09
CA SER A 87 10.42 13.02 -8.85
C SER A 87 11.03 13.15 -7.46
N LYS A 88 11.38 14.35 -7.07
CA LYS A 88 12.07 14.59 -5.79
C LYS A 88 11.29 14.06 -4.58
N ASN A 89 9.98 14.27 -4.57
CA ASN A 89 9.15 13.95 -3.41
C ASN A 89 8.02 12.95 -3.70
N ALA A 90 8.01 12.33 -4.87
CA ALA A 90 6.99 11.36 -5.23
C ALA A 90 7.54 10.35 -6.24
N VAL A 91 7.25 9.09 -5.99
CA VAL A 91 7.60 8.00 -6.91
C VAL A 91 6.34 7.18 -7.16
N GLN A 92 6.00 7.00 -8.43
CA GLN A 92 4.85 6.21 -8.84
C GLN A 92 5.31 4.89 -9.40
N CYS A 93 4.65 3.82 -8.96
CA CYS A 93 4.97 2.46 -9.39
C CYS A 93 3.74 1.79 -9.96
N SER A 94 3.95 1.07 -11.07
CA SER A 94 2.98 0.08 -11.53
C SER A 94 3.15 -1.14 -10.64
N VAL A 95 2.06 -1.59 -10.01
CA VAL A 95 2.13 -2.66 -9.03
C VAL A 95 1.22 -3.82 -9.40
N GLU A 96 1.60 -4.99 -8.94
CA GLU A 96 0.78 -6.18 -9.00
C GLU A 96 0.83 -6.84 -7.63
N PHE A 97 -0.33 -7.10 -7.06
CA PHE A 97 -0.39 -7.80 -5.78
C PHE A 97 -1.43 -8.92 -5.83
N ASN A 98 -1.25 -9.89 -4.95
CA ASN A 98 -2.11 -11.05 -4.87
C ASN A 98 -2.60 -11.24 -3.45
N ARG A 99 -3.87 -11.65 -3.33
CA ARG A 99 -4.42 -12.13 -2.07
C ARG A 99 -4.27 -13.64 -2.06
N ARG A 100 -3.76 -14.16 -0.94
CA ARG A 100 -3.43 -15.58 -0.84
C ARG A 100 -4.11 -16.22 0.36
N ASP A 101 -4.45 -17.50 0.20
CA ASP A 101 -4.97 -18.32 1.29
C ASP A 101 -3.83 -18.87 2.15
N LYS A 102 -4.17 -19.68 3.16
CA LYS A 102 -3.19 -20.26 4.07
C LYS A 102 -2.20 -21.21 3.38
N ASN A 103 -2.54 -21.70 2.20
CA ASN A 103 -1.67 -22.56 1.40
C ASN A 103 -0.84 -21.77 0.40
N LYS A 104 -0.82 -20.43 0.54
CA LYS A 104 -0.07 -19.52 -0.32
C LYS A 104 -0.61 -19.45 -1.75
N LYS A 105 -1.81 -19.96 -1.98
CA LYS A 105 -2.43 -19.91 -3.29
C LYS A 105 -3.05 -18.55 -3.52
N SER A 106 -2.75 -17.94 -4.68
CA SER A 106 -3.39 -16.70 -5.09
C SER A 106 -4.82 -16.98 -5.52
N TYR A 107 -5.77 -16.31 -4.89
CA TYR A 107 -7.17 -16.42 -5.29
C TYR A 107 -7.69 -15.11 -5.90
N ALA A 108 -6.93 -14.02 -5.78
CA ALA A 108 -7.28 -12.74 -6.37
C ALA A 108 -6.02 -11.96 -6.66
N LYS A 109 -5.95 -11.42 -7.87
CA LYS A 109 -4.83 -10.61 -8.34
C LYS A 109 -5.34 -9.22 -8.67
N ALA A 110 -4.60 -8.21 -8.26
CA ALA A 110 -4.93 -6.82 -8.57
C ALA A 110 -3.72 -6.09 -9.13
N VAL A 111 -3.98 -5.18 -10.04
CA VAL A 111 -2.96 -4.33 -10.64
C VAL A 111 -3.39 -2.87 -10.47
N GLY A 112 -2.42 -1.98 -10.39
CA GLY A 112 -2.73 -0.56 -10.25
C GLY A 112 -1.47 0.27 -10.18
N ILE A 113 -1.65 1.52 -9.75
CA ILE A 113 -0.56 2.45 -9.56
C ILE A 113 -0.55 2.89 -8.11
N PHE A 114 0.58 2.69 -7.43
CA PHE A 114 0.80 3.17 -6.08
C PHE A 114 1.78 4.34 -6.11
N THR A 115 1.48 5.37 -5.32
CA THR A 115 2.36 6.53 -5.20
C THR A 115 2.91 6.62 -3.79
N SER A 116 4.23 6.53 -3.68
CA SER A 116 4.96 6.81 -2.46
C SER A 116 5.41 8.27 -2.48
N THR A 117 5.27 8.95 -1.34
CA THR A 117 5.67 10.35 -1.22
C THR A 117 6.68 10.50 -0.10
N LYS A 118 7.52 11.55 -0.22
CA LYS A 118 8.50 11.87 0.81
C LYS A 118 8.00 13.07 1.61
N LYS A 119 7.82 12.87 2.90
CA LYS A 119 7.41 13.93 3.83
C LYS A 119 8.27 13.87 5.07
N ASN A 120 8.86 15.00 5.43
CA ASN A 120 9.76 15.08 6.59
C ASN A 120 10.87 14.04 6.54
N GLY A 121 11.41 13.81 5.34
CA GLY A 121 12.50 12.84 5.13
C GLY A 121 12.08 11.39 5.09
N LYS A 122 10.79 11.09 5.18
CA LYS A 122 10.28 9.72 5.23
C LYS A 122 9.39 9.42 4.02
N TRP A 123 9.64 8.27 3.40
CA TRP A 123 8.80 7.78 2.31
C TRP A 123 7.62 6.96 2.86
N GLY A 124 6.45 7.14 2.28
CA GLY A 124 5.25 6.42 2.68
C GLY A 124 4.20 6.41 1.58
N LEU A 125 3.31 5.43 1.64
CA LEU A 125 2.24 5.29 0.65
C LEU A 125 1.19 6.37 0.87
N GLN A 126 0.85 7.09 -0.20
CA GLN A 126 -0.17 8.14 -0.13
C GLN A 126 -1.32 7.94 -1.11
N LEU A 127 -1.04 7.41 -2.29
CA LEU A 127 -2.06 7.20 -3.33
C LEU A 127 -2.02 5.74 -3.79
N ARG A 128 -3.18 5.13 -3.94
CA ARG A 128 -3.28 3.75 -4.41
C ARG A 128 -4.56 3.45 -5.16
#